data_f207f705ca1a8c1ed4c31fb8707078f2
#
_entry.id   f207f705ca1a8c1ed4c31fb8707078f2
#
_cell.length_a   1.000
_cell.length_b   1.000
_cell.length_c   1.000
_cell.angle_alpha   90.00
_cell.angle_beta   90.00
_cell.angle_gamma   90.00
#
_symmetry.space_group_name_H-M   'P 1'
#
loop_
_entity.id
_entity.type
_entity.pdbx_description
1 polymer ?
#
loop_
_entity_poly.entity_id
_entity_poly.type
_entity_poly.pdbx_seq_one_letter_code
_entity_poly.pdbx_strand_id
1 'polypeptide(L)'
;MNSKKLNFKIVFTIFLALFLVALTVNTGMAEEGAEETVAVEASGDAGEVAEAEEEVASVPYEEAEYRNFFGIDGRLIVWIISQLHLLFAAFVLAVPLFVVIIEAIGAKSNQIKFDNLARELTKLLSTAFATTAALGGLLAFALYGLYPGFMRYMTDVFHPYMFVYALCFFGEVFFLYAYYYSWDLLRTGTGKWVHVFLGVMLNVFGTTLMMLANSWATF
;
A
#
# COMPACT_ATOMS: atom_id res chain seq x y z
N MET A 1 -11.75 -33.95 6.19
CA MET A 1 -11.52 -32.69 5.45
C MET A 1 -10.48 -31.90 6.22
N ASN A 2 -9.33 -31.59 5.60
CA ASN A 2 -8.16 -31.09 6.32
C ASN A 2 -8.42 -29.64 6.80
N SER A 3 -8.26 -29.34 8.10
CA SER A 3 -8.56 -28.03 8.69
C SER A 3 -7.83 -26.87 7.99
N LYS A 4 -6.61 -27.11 7.49
CA LYS A 4 -5.83 -26.11 6.71
C LYS A 4 -6.50 -25.74 5.39
N LYS A 5 -7.17 -26.66 4.69
CA LYS A 5 -7.92 -26.36 3.45
C LYS A 5 -9.18 -25.56 3.73
N LEU A 6 -9.81 -25.81 4.88
CA LEU A 6 -10.99 -25.06 5.32
C LEU A 6 -10.63 -23.61 5.67
N ASN A 7 -9.54 -23.42 6.41
CA ASN A 7 -9.04 -22.09 6.78
C ASN A 7 -8.67 -21.24 5.56
N PHE A 8 -7.99 -21.82 4.57
CA PHE A 8 -7.62 -21.12 3.34
C PHE A 8 -8.86 -20.64 2.55
N LYS A 9 -9.87 -21.53 2.40
CA LYS A 9 -11.12 -21.16 1.71
C LYS A 9 -11.86 -20.03 2.43
N ILE A 10 -11.93 -20.08 3.76
CA ILE A 10 -12.58 -19.04 4.56
C ILE A 10 -11.85 -17.69 4.40
N VAL A 11 -10.54 -17.67 4.56
CA VAL A 11 -9.73 -16.45 4.40
C VAL A 11 -9.88 -15.89 2.98
N PHE A 12 -9.82 -16.74 1.96
CA PHE A 12 -10.01 -16.33 0.57
C PHE A 12 -11.40 -15.73 0.31
N THR A 13 -12.46 -16.38 0.85
CA THR A 13 -13.83 -15.90 0.68
C THR A 13 -14.07 -14.56 1.39
N ILE A 14 -13.55 -14.40 2.62
CA ILE A 14 -13.64 -13.14 3.37
C ILE A 14 -12.92 -12.03 2.62
N PHE A 15 -11.71 -12.30 2.12
CA PHE A 15 -10.96 -11.31 1.35
C PHE A 15 -11.67 -10.92 0.05
N LEU A 16 -12.17 -11.90 -0.70
CA LEU A 16 -12.90 -11.63 -1.93
C LEU A 16 -14.17 -10.81 -1.67
N ALA A 17 -14.88 -11.10 -0.58
CA ALA A 17 -16.04 -10.33 -0.17
C ALA A 17 -15.68 -8.88 0.19
N LEU A 18 -14.61 -8.67 0.98
CA LEU A 18 -14.13 -7.34 1.32
C LEU A 18 -13.63 -6.57 0.09
N PHE A 19 -12.95 -7.25 -0.83
CA PHE A 19 -12.48 -6.66 -2.09
C PHE A 19 -13.65 -6.21 -2.97
N LEU A 20 -14.69 -7.03 -3.10
CA LEU A 20 -15.90 -6.69 -3.85
C LEU A 20 -16.66 -5.52 -3.23
N VAL A 21 -16.76 -5.48 -1.89
CA VAL A 21 -17.38 -4.36 -1.17
C VAL A 21 -16.57 -3.06 -1.41
N ALA A 22 -15.23 -3.12 -1.35
CA ALA A 22 -14.38 -1.96 -1.63
C ALA A 22 -14.56 -1.43 -3.07
N LEU A 23 -14.73 -2.32 -4.06
CA LEU A 23 -15.00 -1.93 -5.43
C LEU A 23 -16.37 -1.26 -5.59
N THR A 24 -17.43 -1.78 -4.94
CA THR A 24 -18.78 -1.20 -5.05
C THR A 24 -18.90 0.15 -4.36
N VAL A 25 -18.23 0.35 -3.23
CA VAL A 25 -18.20 1.66 -2.55
C VAL A 25 -17.54 2.72 -3.42
N ASN A 26 -16.47 2.38 -4.15
CA ASN A 26 -15.76 3.34 -5.00
C ASN A 26 -16.57 3.75 -6.24
N THR A 27 -17.37 2.86 -6.82
CA THR A 27 -18.24 3.21 -7.96
C THR A 27 -19.37 4.17 -7.55
N GLY A 28 -19.94 4.00 -6.35
CA GLY A 28 -20.94 4.92 -5.81
C GLY A 28 -20.41 6.33 -5.55
N MET A 29 -19.19 6.45 -5.01
CA MET A 29 -18.57 7.77 -4.76
C MET A 29 -18.12 8.48 -6.06
N ALA A 30 -17.85 7.73 -7.13
CA ALA A 30 -17.50 8.32 -8.44
C ALA A 30 -18.74 8.90 -9.15
N GLU A 31 -19.92 8.33 -8.94
CA GLU A 31 -21.18 8.87 -9.49
C GLU A 31 -21.64 10.13 -8.73
N GLU A 32 -21.54 10.18 -7.40
CA GLU A 32 -21.89 11.39 -6.63
C GLU A 32 -20.95 12.58 -6.96
N GLY A 33 -19.65 12.34 -7.16
CA GLY A 33 -18.69 13.39 -7.55
C GLY A 33 -18.88 13.91 -8.97
N ALA A 34 -19.47 13.12 -9.87
CA ALA A 34 -19.75 13.52 -11.25
C ALA A 34 -21.04 14.36 -11.36
N GLU A 35 -22.04 14.15 -10.50
CA GLU A 35 -23.25 14.97 -10.49
C GLU A 35 -23.03 16.36 -9.91
N GLU A 36 -22.13 16.51 -8.92
CA GLU A 36 -21.86 17.80 -8.29
C GLU A 36 -21.03 18.75 -9.19
N THR A 37 -20.17 18.21 -10.07
CA THR A 37 -19.41 19.01 -11.05
C THR A 37 -20.22 19.47 -12.24
N VAL A 38 -21.29 18.79 -12.63
CA VAL A 38 -22.15 19.17 -13.75
C VAL A 38 -23.16 20.27 -13.37
N ALA A 39 -23.50 20.42 -12.10
CA ALA A 39 -24.46 21.41 -11.62
C ALA A 39 -23.90 22.86 -11.51
N VAL A 40 -22.57 23.05 -11.56
CA VAL A 40 -21.94 24.38 -11.41
C VAL A 40 -21.66 25.08 -12.74
N GLU A 41 -21.65 24.38 -13.89
CA GLU A 41 -21.31 24.97 -15.18
C GLU A 41 -22.49 25.56 -15.98
N ALA A 42 -23.72 25.56 -15.46
CA ALA A 42 -24.91 26.00 -16.22
C ALA A 42 -25.41 27.43 -15.92
N SER A 43 -24.66 28.28 -15.22
CA SER A 43 -25.06 29.68 -14.96
C SER A 43 -23.90 30.69 -15.02
N GLY A 44 -23.34 30.88 -16.19
CA GLY A 44 -22.32 31.92 -16.43
C GLY A 44 -22.62 32.68 -17.71
N ASP A 45 -23.22 33.83 -17.56
CA ASP A 45 -23.52 34.83 -18.59
C ASP A 45 -22.22 35.38 -19.23
N ALA A 46 -22.26 35.56 -20.55
CA ALA A 46 -21.18 36.12 -21.35
C ALA A 46 -21.04 37.62 -21.09
N GLY A 47 -19.93 38.04 -20.48
CA GLY A 47 -19.64 39.47 -20.27
C GLY A 47 -18.16 39.71 -19.99
N GLU A 48 -17.48 40.24 -21.02
CA GLU A 48 -16.33 41.15 -20.95
C GLU A 48 -15.04 40.67 -20.28
N VAL A 49 -14.11 40.23 -21.13
CA VAL A 49 -12.68 39.99 -20.79
C VAL A 49 -12.04 41.36 -20.50
N ALA A 50 -11.90 41.72 -19.24
CA ALA A 50 -10.97 42.73 -18.79
C ALA A 50 -9.77 42.00 -18.15
N GLU A 51 -8.61 42.17 -18.76
CA GLU A 51 -7.32 41.76 -18.21
C GLU A 51 -7.09 42.49 -16.88
N ALA A 52 -7.38 41.83 -15.78
CA ALA A 52 -6.85 42.19 -14.47
C ALA A 52 -5.68 41.21 -14.19
N GLU A 53 -4.47 41.69 -14.45
CA GLU A 53 -3.28 41.11 -13.80
C GLU A 53 -3.47 41.32 -12.29
N GLU A 54 -4.10 40.37 -11.63
CA GLU A 54 -4.04 40.26 -10.17
C GLU A 54 -2.59 39.96 -9.81
N GLU A 55 -1.89 41.03 -9.38
CA GLU A 55 -0.63 40.93 -8.68
C GLU A 55 -0.86 40.01 -7.48
N VAL A 56 -0.53 38.72 -7.65
CA VAL A 56 -0.57 37.77 -6.55
C VAL A 56 0.47 38.22 -5.54
N ALA A 57 0.00 39.03 -4.59
CA ALA A 57 0.78 39.46 -3.44
C ALA A 57 1.28 38.16 -2.78
N SER A 58 2.57 37.93 -2.91
CA SER A 58 3.23 36.79 -2.27
C SER A 58 2.98 36.91 -0.78
N VAL A 59 2.06 36.10 -0.26
CA VAL A 59 1.85 35.99 1.20
C VAL A 59 3.20 35.63 1.78
N PRO A 60 3.76 36.44 2.71
CA PRO A 60 5.05 36.10 3.30
C PRO A 60 4.99 34.70 3.87
N TYR A 61 5.96 33.86 3.50
CA TYR A 61 6.08 32.51 4.05
C TYR A 61 6.30 32.62 5.56
N GLU A 62 5.28 32.28 6.33
CA GLU A 62 5.36 32.21 7.77
C GLU A 62 5.76 30.78 8.13
N GLU A 63 6.96 30.61 8.72
CA GLU A 63 7.46 29.31 9.12
C GLU A 63 6.52 28.70 10.16
N ALA A 64 5.83 27.60 9.80
CA ALA A 64 4.87 26.95 10.68
C ALA A 64 5.59 26.40 11.92
N GLU A 65 5.12 26.75 13.11
CA GLU A 65 5.62 26.16 14.36
C GLU A 65 5.34 24.65 14.37
N TYR A 66 6.40 23.84 14.40
CA TYR A 66 6.29 22.40 14.50
C TYR A 66 5.85 21.97 15.89
N ARG A 67 4.88 21.06 15.94
CA ARG A 67 4.38 20.52 17.20
C ARG A 67 5.46 19.71 17.91
N ASN A 68 5.64 19.98 19.19
CA ASN A 68 6.51 19.19 20.07
C ASN A 68 5.67 18.11 20.78
N PHE A 69 6.22 16.90 20.87
CA PHE A 69 5.62 15.81 21.60
C PHE A 69 6.55 15.35 22.70
N PHE A 70 6.14 15.51 23.96
CA PHE A 70 6.98 15.28 25.15
C PHE A 70 8.35 15.97 25.12
N GLY A 71 8.43 17.19 24.58
CA GLY A 71 9.67 17.95 24.48
C GLY A 71 10.60 17.52 23.34
N ILE A 72 10.17 16.60 22.48
CA ILE A 72 10.90 16.17 21.28
C ILE A 72 10.28 16.85 20.07
N ASP A 73 11.13 17.37 19.18
CA ASP A 73 10.71 17.96 17.92
C ASP A 73 9.97 16.92 17.04
N GLY A 74 8.79 17.30 16.54
CA GLY A 74 7.97 16.46 15.67
C GLY A 74 8.71 15.96 14.44
N ARG A 75 9.65 16.76 13.89
CA ARG A 75 10.50 16.35 12.74
C ARG A 75 11.38 15.16 13.09
N LEU A 76 11.99 15.17 14.28
CA LEU A 76 12.84 14.07 14.73
C LEU A 76 12.02 12.78 14.93
N ILE A 77 10.82 12.90 15.49
CA ILE A 77 9.93 11.75 15.70
C ILE A 77 9.56 11.11 14.36
N VAL A 78 9.06 11.92 13.40
CA VAL A 78 8.68 11.44 12.08
C VAL A 78 9.88 10.85 11.35
N TRP A 79 11.05 11.50 11.45
CA TRP A 79 12.27 10.98 10.83
C TRP A 79 12.67 9.60 11.37
N ILE A 80 12.69 9.40 12.68
CA ILE A 80 13.02 8.11 13.29
C ILE A 80 12.05 7.01 12.84
N ILE A 81 10.74 7.28 12.90
CA ILE A 81 9.72 6.30 12.52
C ILE A 81 9.85 5.97 11.03
N SER A 82 10.08 6.98 10.19
CA SER A 82 10.28 6.79 8.74
C SER A 82 11.50 5.93 8.43
N GLN A 83 12.64 6.18 9.08
CA GLN A 83 13.85 5.39 8.86
C GLN A 83 13.66 3.92 9.27
N LEU A 84 13.01 3.67 10.40
CA LEU A 84 12.70 2.32 10.85
C LEU A 84 11.71 1.63 9.88
N HIS A 85 10.67 2.33 9.46
CA HIS A 85 9.72 1.80 8.48
C HIS A 85 10.42 1.44 7.15
N LEU A 86 11.23 2.35 6.61
CA LEU A 86 11.95 2.14 5.36
C LEU A 86 12.95 0.99 5.41
N LEU A 87 13.62 0.79 6.56
CA LEU A 87 14.54 -0.34 6.75
C LEU A 87 13.80 -1.68 6.61
N PHE A 88 12.66 -1.83 7.27
CA PHE A 88 11.84 -3.04 7.17
C PHE A 88 11.14 -3.14 5.81
N ALA A 89 10.68 -2.04 5.22
CA ALA A 89 10.07 -2.00 3.90
C ALA A 89 11.03 -2.48 2.81
N ALA A 90 12.30 -2.06 2.85
CA ALA A 90 13.32 -2.53 1.92
C ALA A 90 13.48 -4.07 1.98
N PHE A 91 13.47 -4.64 3.19
CA PHE A 91 13.51 -6.08 3.37
C PHE A 91 12.26 -6.78 2.81
N VAL A 92 11.08 -6.22 3.08
CA VAL A 92 9.79 -6.77 2.62
C VAL A 92 9.66 -6.72 1.10
N LEU A 93 10.28 -5.77 0.42
CA LEU A 93 10.32 -5.69 -1.04
C LEU A 93 11.35 -6.65 -1.67
N ALA A 94 12.54 -6.74 -1.09
CA ALA A 94 13.63 -7.52 -1.68
C ALA A 94 13.46 -9.02 -1.47
N VAL A 95 13.03 -9.45 -0.28
CA VAL A 95 12.96 -10.87 0.08
C VAL A 95 11.93 -11.65 -0.74
N PRO A 96 10.71 -11.16 -1.03
CA PRO A 96 9.76 -11.89 -1.87
C PRO A 96 10.29 -12.19 -3.27
N LEU A 97 10.99 -11.23 -3.87
CA LEU A 97 11.61 -11.42 -5.18
C LEU A 97 12.63 -12.57 -5.15
N PHE A 98 13.50 -12.55 -4.16
CA PHE A 98 14.49 -13.60 -3.96
C PHE A 98 13.86 -14.96 -3.68
N VAL A 99 12.84 -15.02 -2.84
CA VAL A 99 12.09 -16.23 -2.49
C VAL A 99 11.43 -16.87 -3.72
N VAL A 100 10.76 -16.06 -4.54
CA VAL A 100 10.10 -16.55 -5.78
C VAL A 100 11.14 -17.12 -6.77
N ILE A 101 12.27 -16.47 -6.93
CA ILE A 101 13.36 -16.95 -7.80
C ILE A 101 13.88 -18.31 -7.29
N ILE A 102 14.19 -18.42 -5.99
CA ILE A 102 14.68 -19.68 -5.38
C ILE A 102 13.64 -20.78 -5.51
N GLU A 103 12.37 -20.46 -5.27
CA GLU A 103 11.28 -21.43 -5.39
C GLU A 103 11.12 -21.91 -6.83
N ALA A 104 11.19 -21.01 -7.82
CA ALA A 104 11.12 -21.38 -9.24
C ALA A 104 12.30 -22.26 -9.67
N ILE A 105 13.52 -21.99 -9.16
CA ILE A 105 14.69 -22.85 -9.36
C ILE A 105 14.45 -24.23 -8.74
N GLY A 106 13.93 -24.27 -7.51
CA GLY A 106 13.58 -25.50 -6.80
C GLY A 106 12.53 -26.32 -7.56
N ALA A 107 11.49 -25.68 -8.07
CA ALA A 107 10.45 -26.29 -8.88
C ALA A 107 10.99 -26.91 -10.18
N LYS A 108 11.90 -26.21 -10.87
CA LYS A 108 12.51 -26.67 -12.13
C LYS A 108 13.54 -27.77 -11.91
N SER A 109 14.35 -27.68 -10.85
CA SER A 109 15.44 -28.63 -10.56
C SER A 109 15.01 -29.81 -9.70
N ASN A 110 13.77 -29.83 -9.20
CA ASN A 110 13.25 -30.82 -8.24
C ASN A 110 14.12 -30.97 -6.97
N GLN A 111 14.80 -29.91 -6.56
CA GLN A 111 15.66 -29.92 -5.39
C GLN A 111 14.95 -29.32 -4.16
N ILE A 112 14.63 -30.20 -3.23
CA ILE A 112 13.89 -29.85 -1.99
C ILE A 112 14.61 -28.82 -1.10
N LYS A 113 15.95 -28.70 -1.23
CA LYS A 113 16.73 -27.71 -0.46
C LYS A 113 16.35 -26.27 -0.78
N PHE A 114 16.07 -25.97 -2.04
CA PHE A 114 15.62 -24.63 -2.45
C PHE A 114 14.20 -24.33 -1.96
N ASP A 115 13.33 -25.34 -1.99
CA ASP A 115 11.97 -25.24 -1.46
C ASP A 115 11.98 -24.96 0.05
N ASN A 116 12.80 -25.67 0.80
CA ASN A 116 12.94 -25.44 2.24
C ASN A 116 13.51 -24.06 2.55
N LEU A 117 14.53 -23.59 1.81
CA LEU A 117 15.10 -22.26 1.99
C LEU A 117 14.05 -21.17 1.71
N ALA A 118 13.33 -21.28 0.59
CA ALA A 118 12.27 -20.35 0.25
C ALA A 118 11.18 -20.31 1.33
N ARG A 119 10.82 -21.45 1.90
CA ARG A 119 9.85 -21.56 3.00
C ARG A 119 10.29 -20.84 4.27
N GLU A 120 11.54 -21.05 4.69
CA GLU A 120 12.07 -20.40 5.89
C GLU A 120 12.16 -18.87 5.72
N LEU A 121 12.59 -18.41 4.54
CA LEU A 121 12.58 -16.98 4.20
C LEU A 121 11.17 -16.39 4.19
N THR A 122 10.17 -17.16 3.73
CA THR A 122 8.76 -16.68 3.74
C THR A 122 8.22 -16.54 5.17
N LYS A 123 8.62 -17.38 6.11
CA LYS A 123 8.27 -17.22 7.52
C LYS A 123 8.85 -15.93 8.10
N LEU A 124 10.13 -15.67 7.82
CA LEU A 124 10.79 -14.45 8.24
C LEU A 124 10.14 -13.21 7.60
N LEU A 125 9.81 -13.30 6.31
CA LEU A 125 9.11 -12.26 5.56
C LEU A 125 7.75 -11.92 6.20
N SER A 126 6.95 -12.91 6.59
CA SER A 126 5.63 -12.66 7.20
C SER A 126 5.73 -11.89 8.52
N THR A 127 6.77 -12.16 9.32
CA THR A 127 7.05 -11.44 10.56
C THR A 127 7.54 -10.01 10.30
N ALA A 128 8.46 -9.87 9.34
CA ALA A 128 8.97 -8.56 8.93
C ALA A 128 7.87 -7.67 8.36
N PHE A 129 6.97 -8.26 7.55
CA PHE A 129 5.81 -7.55 7.01
C PHE A 129 4.89 -7.01 8.11
N ALA A 130 4.57 -7.80 9.12
CA ALA A 130 3.75 -7.34 10.24
C ALA A 130 4.40 -6.15 10.98
N THR A 131 5.73 -6.20 11.17
CA THR A 131 6.51 -5.09 11.76
C THR A 131 6.47 -3.84 10.86
N THR A 132 6.66 -4.03 9.55
CA THR A 132 6.60 -2.93 8.56
C THR A 132 5.22 -2.26 8.56
N ALA A 133 4.15 -3.06 8.58
CA ALA A 133 2.77 -2.55 8.60
C ALA A 133 2.48 -1.77 9.89
N ALA A 134 2.94 -2.26 11.05
CA ALA A 134 2.80 -1.56 12.33
C ALA A 134 3.56 -0.21 12.34
N LEU A 135 4.79 -0.19 11.83
CA LEU A 135 5.59 1.04 11.70
C LEU A 135 4.98 2.02 10.70
N GLY A 136 4.40 1.52 9.59
CA GLY A 136 3.69 2.35 8.61
C GLY A 136 2.42 2.98 9.19
N GLY A 137 1.65 2.22 9.98
CA GLY A 137 0.52 2.75 10.73
C GLY A 137 0.95 3.82 11.74
N LEU A 138 2.02 3.58 12.49
CA LEU A 138 2.58 4.54 13.43
C LEU A 138 3.05 5.82 12.71
N LEU A 139 3.68 5.69 11.54
CA LEU A 139 4.09 6.82 10.71
C LEU A 139 2.88 7.65 10.25
N ALA A 140 1.81 7.00 9.78
CA ALA A 140 0.59 7.67 9.39
C ALA A 140 -0.02 8.45 10.57
N PHE A 141 -0.15 7.85 11.75
CA PHE A 141 -0.63 8.54 12.95
C PHE A 141 0.26 9.72 13.34
N ALA A 142 1.58 9.58 13.26
CA ALA A 142 2.51 10.66 13.55
C ALA A 142 2.34 11.82 12.57
N LEU A 143 2.20 11.55 11.27
CA LEU A 143 1.97 12.58 10.25
C LEU A 143 0.65 13.30 10.46
N TYR A 144 -0.47 12.60 10.66
CA TYR A 144 -1.76 13.25 10.92
C TYR A 144 -1.78 14.05 12.24
N GLY A 145 -1.09 13.56 13.27
CA GLY A 145 -1.03 14.23 14.57
C GLY A 145 -0.11 15.44 14.61
N LEU A 146 1.05 15.37 13.99
CA LEU A 146 2.09 16.40 14.05
C LEU A 146 2.03 17.38 12.88
N TYR A 147 1.55 16.94 11.70
CA TYR A 147 1.48 17.74 10.47
C TYR A 147 0.09 17.73 9.83
N PRO A 148 -0.98 18.13 10.54
CA PRO A 148 -2.35 18.01 10.04
C PRO A 148 -2.62 18.87 8.78
N GLY A 149 -2.02 20.06 8.67
CA GLY A 149 -2.15 20.93 7.50
C GLY A 149 -1.52 20.28 6.25
N PHE A 150 -0.31 19.75 6.38
CA PHE A 150 0.36 19.01 5.32
C PHE A 150 -0.46 17.79 4.88
N MET A 151 -0.97 17.00 5.83
CA MET A 151 -1.75 15.79 5.51
C MET A 151 -3.08 16.12 4.85
N ARG A 152 -3.73 17.24 5.21
CA ARG A 152 -4.92 17.72 4.51
C ARG A 152 -4.60 18.01 3.05
N TYR A 153 -3.59 18.83 2.79
CA TYR A 153 -3.15 19.16 1.44
C TYR A 153 -2.79 17.91 0.61
N MET A 154 -2.02 17.00 1.18
CA MET A 154 -1.65 15.75 0.51
C MET A 154 -2.86 14.87 0.23
N THR A 155 -3.83 14.80 1.14
CA THR A 155 -5.06 14.03 0.93
C THR A 155 -5.91 14.65 -0.19
N ASP A 156 -6.04 15.96 -0.25
CA ASP A 156 -6.81 16.65 -1.29
C ASP A 156 -6.18 16.44 -2.68
N VAL A 157 -4.86 16.60 -2.80
CA VAL A 157 -4.13 16.44 -4.07
C VAL A 157 -4.10 14.98 -4.54
N PHE A 158 -3.88 14.03 -3.62
CA PHE A 158 -3.69 12.62 -3.94
C PHE A 158 -4.91 11.74 -3.62
N HIS A 159 -6.09 12.32 -3.39
CA HIS A 159 -7.30 11.59 -3.01
C HIS A 159 -7.58 10.34 -3.88
N PRO A 160 -7.59 10.40 -5.21
CA PRO A 160 -7.83 9.22 -6.04
C PRO A 160 -6.73 8.16 -5.92
N TYR A 161 -5.49 8.59 -5.69
CA TYR A 161 -4.35 7.68 -5.54
C TYR A 161 -4.34 6.97 -4.18
N MET A 162 -4.88 7.60 -3.12
CA MET A 162 -4.97 6.98 -1.79
C MET A 162 -5.81 5.72 -1.79
N PHE A 163 -6.89 5.68 -2.60
CA PHE A 163 -7.69 4.47 -2.77
C PHE A 163 -6.90 3.35 -3.45
N VAL A 164 -6.20 3.67 -4.56
CA VAL A 164 -5.36 2.69 -5.27
C VAL A 164 -4.23 2.19 -4.36
N TYR A 165 -3.65 3.08 -3.57
CA TYR A 165 -2.64 2.74 -2.56
C TYR A 165 -3.18 1.73 -1.55
N ALA A 166 -4.36 1.98 -0.98
CA ALA A 166 -5.00 1.05 -0.04
C ALA A 166 -5.30 -0.30 -0.70
N LEU A 167 -5.79 -0.31 -1.95
CA LEU A 167 -6.07 -1.52 -2.71
C LEU A 167 -4.80 -2.35 -2.95
N CYS A 168 -3.70 -1.69 -3.32
CA CYS A 168 -2.40 -2.36 -3.50
C CYS A 168 -1.87 -2.93 -2.18
N PHE A 169 -2.01 -2.20 -1.07
CA PHE A 169 -1.63 -2.69 0.24
C PHE A 169 -2.41 -3.94 0.65
N PHE A 170 -3.73 -3.93 0.51
CA PHE A 170 -4.56 -5.10 0.79
C PHE A 170 -4.25 -6.27 -0.16
N GLY A 171 -3.95 -5.99 -1.43
CA GLY A 171 -3.49 -6.99 -2.38
C GLY A 171 -2.18 -7.65 -1.96
N GLU A 172 -1.20 -6.85 -1.54
CA GLU A 172 0.08 -7.35 -1.03
C GLU A 172 -0.11 -8.23 0.21
N VAL A 173 -0.91 -7.79 1.19
CA VAL A 173 -1.27 -8.58 2.38
C VAL A 173 -1.90 -9.91 2.00
N PHE A 174 -2.88 -9.86 1.10
CA PHE A 174 -3.58 -11.05 0.65
C PHE A 174 -2.64 -12.07 0.00
N PHE A 175 -1.83 -11.61 -0.98
CA PHE A 175 -0.91 -12.51 -1.69
C PHE A 175 0.20 -13.04 -0.79
N LEU A 176 0.67 -12.25 0.19
CA LEU A 176 1.64 -12.72 1.18
C LEU A 176 1.06 -13.87 2.01
N TYR A 177 -0.12 -13.70 2.57
CA TYR A 177 -0.71 -14.75 3.40
C TYR A 177 -1.24 -15.93 2.57
N ALA A 178 -1.75 -15.69 1.36
CA ALA A 178 -2.08 -16.76 0.44
C ALA A 178 -0.85 -17.60 0.10
N TYR A 179 0.28 -16.97 -0.20
CA TYR A 179 1.57 -17.60 -0.43
C TYR A 179 2.06 -18.38 0.80
N TYR A 180 2.04 -17.76 1.97
CA TYR A 180 2.50 -18.38 3.21
C TYR A 180 1.66 -19.60 3.61
N TYR A 181 0.32 -19.50 3.61
CA TYR A 181 -0.55 -20.58 4.07
C TYR A 181 -0.79 -21.70 3.05
N SER A 182 -0.61 -21.41 1.76
CA SER A 182 -0.79 -22.42 0.72
C SER A 182 0.44 -23.32 0.50
N TRP A 183 1.55 -23.08 1.20
CA TRP A 183 2.81 -23.76 1.00
C TRP A 183 2.68 -25.30 0.97
N ASP A 184 2.06 -25.87 2.00
CA ASP A 184 1.88 -27.32 2.12
C ASP A 184 0.81 -27.88 1.15
N LEU A 185 -0.11 -27.03 0.66
CA LEU A 185 -1.19 -27.41 -0.24
C LEU A 185 -0.74 -27.48 -1.70
N LEU A 186 0.18 -26.59 -2.09
CA LEU A 186 0.61 -26.36 -3.45
C LEU A 186 2.05 -26.83 -3.71
N ARG A 187 2.57 -27.72 -2.86
CA ARG A 187 3.98 -28.12 -2.86
C ARG A 187 4.41 -28.94 -4.06
N THR A 188 3.49 -29.64 -4.75
CA THR A 188 3.81 -30.63 -5.79
C THR A 188 3.03 -30.44 -7.07
N GLY A 189 3.59 -30.89 -8.17
CA GLY A 189 2.95 -30.90 -9.48
C GLY A 189 2.58 -29.50 -9.99
N THR A 190 1.43 -29.39 -10.64
CA THR A 190 0.90 -28.10 -11.15
C THR A 190 0.66 -27.09 -10.03
N GLY A 191 0.35 -27.55 -8.80
CA GLY A 191 0.16 -26.70 -7.63
C GLY A 191 1.40 -25.85 -7.33
N LYS A 192 2.59 -26.37 -7.58
CA LYS A 192 3.85 -25.65 -7.36
C LYS A 192 3.96 -24.39 -8.22
N TRP A 193 3.56 -24.44 -9.48
CA TRP A 193 3.56 -23.27 -10.35
C TRP A 193 2.47 -22.26 -10.01
N VAL A 194 1.33 -22.71 -9.49
CA VAL A 194 0.31 -21.82 -8.91
C VAL A 194 0.87 -21.09 -7.69
N HIS A 195 1.64 -21.80 -6.85
CA HIS A 195 2.29 -21.18 -5.69
C HIS A 195 3.34 -20.13 -6.11
N VAL A 196 4.19 -20.41 -7.08
CA VAL A 196 5.12 -19.44 -7.67
C VAL A 196 4.37 -18.21 -8.21
N PHE A 197 3.23 -18.42 -8.88
CA PHE A 197 2.38 -17.33 -9.36
C PHE A 197 1.86 -16.44 -8.24
N LEU A 198 1.44 -17.01 -7.10
CA LEU A 198 1.04 -16.21 -5.92
C LEU A 198 2.20 -15.33 -5.42
N GLY A 199 3.42 -15.87 -5.42
CA GLY A 199 4.63 -15.10 -5.07
C GLY A 199 4.93 -13.99 -6.09
N VAL A 200 4.71 -14.22 -7.38
CA VAL A 200 4.84 -13.17 -8.42
C VAL A 200 3.81 -12.07 -8.18
N MET A 201 2.57 -12.41 -7.89
CA MET A 201 1.52 -11.41 -7.58
C MET A 201 1.87 -10.60 -6.33
N LEU A 202 2.40 -11.22 -5.29
CA LEU A 202 2.92 -10.52 -4.11
C LEU A 202 3.94 -9.44 -4.52
N ASN A 203 4.92 -9.79 -5.38
CA ASN A 203 5.92 -8.84 -5.86
C ASN A 203 5.32 -7.72 -6.71
N VAL A 204 4.33 -8.01 -7.56
CA VAL A 204 3.65 -7.00 -8.37
C VAL A 204 2.95 -5.97 -7.48
N PHE A 205 2.17 -6.42 -6.49
CA PHE A 205 1.47 -5.52 -5.58
C PHE A 205 2.42 -4.72 -4.70
N GLY A 206 3.45 -5.35 -4.11
CA GLY A 206 4.46 -4.66 -3.31
C GLY A 206 5.26 -3.62 -4.10
N THR A 207 5.68 -3.95 -5.33
CA THR A 207 6.39 -3.00 -6.20
C THR A 207 5.50 -1.83 -6.60
N THR A 208 4.24 -2.09 -6.95
CA THR A 208 3.27 -1.04 -7.29
C THR A 208 3.02 -0.13 -6.10
N LEU A 209 2.85 -0.70 -4.90
CA LEU A 209 2.69 0.05 -3.66
C LEU A 209 3.90 0.96 -3.39
N MET A 210 5.11 0.45 -3.57
CA MET A 210 6.34 1.25 -3.44
C MET A 210 6.40 2.40 -4.45
N MET A 211 6.04 2.15 -5.72
CA MET A 211 6.01 3.20 -6.75
C MET A 211 5.01 4.30 -6.41
N LEU A 212 3.82 3.93 -5.95
CA LEU A 212 2.80 4.88 -5.51
C LEU A 212 3.26 5.68 -4.28
N ALA A 213 3.88 5.02 -3.29
CA ALA A 213 4.43 5.70 -2.12
C ALA A 213 5.56 6.66 -2.50
N ASN A 214 6.43 6.29 -3.44
CA ASN A 214 7.52 7.15 -3.89
C ASN A 214 7.01 8.37 -4.68
N SER A 215 5.89 8.27 -5.39
CA SER A 215 5.35 9.37 -6.19
C SER A 215 4.96 10.58 -5.34
N TRP A 216 4.34 10.38 -4.18
CA TRP A 216 4.00 11.49 -3.28
C TRP A 216 5.16 11.94 -2.38
N ALA A 217 6.16 11.09 -2.15
CA ALA A 217 7.36 11.46 -1.40
C ALA A 217 8.34 12.32 -2.22
N THR A 218 8.18 12.35 -3.54
CA THR A 218 9.01 13.14 -4.47
C THR A 218 8.28 14.35 -5.05
N PHE A 219 7.02 14.57 -4.69
CA PHE A 219 6.21 15.74 -5.03
C PHE A 219 6.55 16.91 -4.14
#